data_cba968d3611aebe0cce0303f275426be
#
_entry.id   cba968d3611aebe0cce0303f275426be
#
_cell.length_a   1.000
_cell.length_b   1.000
_cell.length_c   1.000
_cell.angle_alpha   90.00
_cell.angle_beta   90.00
_cell.angle_gamma   90.00
#
_symmetry.space_group_name_H-M   'P 1'
#
loop_
_entity.id
_entity.type
_entity.pdbx_description
1 polymer ?
#
loop_
_entity_poly.entity_id
_entity_poly.type
_entity_poly.pdbx_seq_one_letter_code
_entity_poly.pdbx_strand_id
1 'polypeptide(L)'
;MSNYETIIIYSVKNGEEAAKALSEKFQKMMEKNGTVDSVDEWGKRRLAYLINDEEDGYYVLYNHTCDAAFPAELERVLGITEGVLRSMVIKK
;
A
#
# COMPACT_ATOMS: atom_id res chain seq x y z
N MET A 1 -0.16 20.98 -2.69
CA MET A 1 -0.37 19.52 -2.63
C MET A 1 -0.23 18.89 -3.99
N SER A 2 0.25 17.67 -4.04
CA SER A 2 0.45 16.95 -5.29
C SER A 2 -0.32 15.64 -5.29
N ASN A 3 -0.62 15.15 -6.46
CA ASN A 3 -1.30 13.88 -6.65
C ASN A 3 -0.29 12.75 -6.72
N TYR A 4 -0.56 11.67 -6.02
CA TYR A 4 0.30 10.49 -5.98
C TYR A 4 -0.52 9.23 -6.21
N GLU A 5 0.17 8.22 -6.70
CA GLU A 5 -0.37 6.88 -6.86
C GLU A 5 0.53 5.94 -6.06
N THR A 6 -0.06 5.22 -5.12
CA THR A 6 0.67 4.27 -4.29
C THR A 6 0.13 2.88 -4.52
N ILE A 7 1.01 1.96 -4.89
CA ILE A 7 0.67 0.55 -5.05
C ILE A 7 1.35 -0.20 -3.91
N ILE A 8 0.55 -0.96 -3.16
CA ILE A 8 1.07 -1.75 -2.06
C ILE A 8 0.70 -3.21 -2.27
N ILE A 9 1.68 -4.09 -2.10
CA ILE A 9 1.47 -5.53 -2.12
C ILE A 9 1.58 -6.03 -0.69
N TYR A 10 0.46 -6.50 -0.14
CA TYR A 10 0.41 -7.01 1.22
C TYR A 10 0.57 -8.52 1.24
N SER A 11 1.17 -9.03 2.31
CA SER A 11 1.28 -10.47 2.53
C SER A 11 -0.10 -11.06 2.80
N VAL A 12 -0.36 -12.24 2.24
CA VAL A 12 -1.58 -13.01 2.55
C VAL A 12 -1.25 -14.22 3.43
N LYS A 13 -0.04 -14.28 3.97
CA LYS A 13 0.41 -15.36 4.82
C LYS A 13 -0.49 -15.56 6.06
N ASN A 14 -0.98 -14.45 6.61
CA ASN A 14 -1.88 -14.46 7.75
C ASN A 14 -3.35 -14.29 7.34
N GLY A 15 -3.66 -14.55 6.07
CA GLY A 15 -5.00 -14.44 5.53
C GLY A 15 -5.27 -13.09 4.86
N GLU A 16 -6.30 -13.06 4.01
CA GLU A 16 -6.70 -11.84 3.33
C GLU A 16 -7.23 -10.78 4.29
N GLU A 17 -7.83 -11.19 5.40
CA GLU A 17 -8.35 -10.26 6.39
C GLU A 17 -7.24 -9.42 7.02
N ALA A 18 -6.08 -10.03 7.26
CA ALA A 18 -4.93 -9.30 7.77
C ALA A 18 -4.44 -8.27 6.75
N ALA A 19 -4.43 -8.63 5.46
CA ALA A 19 -4.07 -7.71 4.39
C ALA A 19 -5.05 -6.54 4.30
N LYS A 20 -6.34 -6.81 4.42
CA LYS A 20 -7.38 -5.77 4.39
C LYS A 20 -7.24 -4.83 5.58
N ALA A 21 -6.92 -5.35 6.77
CA ALA A 21 -6.72 -4.53 7.96
C ALA A 21 -5.56 -3.56 7.77
N LEU A 22 -4.45 -4.03 7.19
CA LEU A 22 -3.32 -3.17 6.85
C LEU A 22 -3.68 -2.13 5.80
N SER A 23 -4.45 -2.53 4.79
CA SER A 23 -4.92 -1.61 3.76
C SER A 23 -5.71 -0.45 4.36
N GLU A 24 -6.62 -0.75 5.29
CA GLU A 24 -7.38 0.28 5.98
C GLU A 24 -6.51 1.19 6.83
N LYS A 25 -5.51 0.62 7.50
CA LYS A 25 -4.56 1.38 8.31
C LYS A 25 -3.83 2.42 7.46
N PHE A 26 -3.32 2.02 6.31
CA PHE A 26 -2.60 2.93 5.42
C PHE A 26 -3.53 3.92 4.75
N GLN A 27 -4.74 3.51 4.42
CA GLN A 27 -5.74 4.43 3.89
C GLN A 27 -6.03 5.56 4.90
N LYS A 28 -6.22 5.22 6.16
CA LYS A 28 -6.44 6.21 7.21
C LYS A 28 -5.23 7.13 7.41
N MET A 29 -4.03 6.58 7.29
CA MET A 29 -2.81 7.37 7.37
C MET A 29 -2.75 8.39 6.22
N MET A 30 -3.12 7.98 5.02
CA MET A 30 -3.18 8.87 3.87
C MET A 30 -4.24 9.95 4.04
N GLU A 31 -5.41 9.60 4.59
CA GLU A 31 -6.48 10.55 4.86
C GLU A 31 -6.09 11.60 5.91
N LYS A 32 -5.28 11.21 6.88
CA LYS A 32 -4.76 12.14 7.90
C LYS A 32 -3.81 13.18 7.32
N ASN A 33 -3.11 12.84 6.26
CA ASN A 33 -2.06 13.67 5.67
C ASN A 33 -2.44 14.26 4.33
N GLY A 34 -3.70 14.15 3.96
CA GLY A 34 -4.21 14.65 2.70
C GLY A 34 -5.58 14.08 2.39
N THR A 35 -5.83 13.83 1.12
CA THR A 35 -7.10 13.31 0.66
C THR A 35 -6.88 12.02 -0.12
N VAL A 36 -7.65 11.00 0.17
CA VAL A 36 -7.67 9.76 -0.63
C VAL A 36 -8.74 9.93 -1.69
N ASP A 37 -8.32 10.00 -2.95
CA ASP A 37 -9.23 10.20 -4.08
C ASP A 37 -9.92 8.91 -4.48
N SER A 38 -9.19 7.81 -4.48
CA SER A 38 -9.76 6.50 -4.76
C SER A 38 -8.87 5.39 -4.22
N VAL A 39 -9.49 4.26 -3.94
CA VAL A 39 -8.81 3.04 -3.52
C VAL A 39 -9.32 1.92 -4.42
N ASP A 40 -8.41 1.26 -5.11
CA ASP A 40 -8.76 0.16 -6.00
C ASP A 40 -8.12 -1.12 -5.46
N GLU A 41 -8.93 -1.98 -4.90
CA GLU A 41 -8.46 -3.26 -4.36
C GLU A 41 -8.49 -4.31 -5.47
N TRP A 42 -7.32 -4.70 -5.93
CA TRP A 42 -7.21 -5.73 -6.97
C TRP A 42 -7.35 -7.13 -6.40
N GLY A 43 -7.19 -7.26 -5.09
CA GLY A 43 -7.32 -8.53 -4.41
C GLY A 43 -6.08 -9.39 -4.50
N LYS A 44 -6.25 -10.65 -4.15
CA LYS A 44 -5.14 -11.61 -4.14
C LYS A 44 -4.73 -11.97 -5.57
N ARG A 45 -3.46 -11.82 -5.87
CA ARG A 45 -2.89 -12.15 -7.18
C ARG A 45 -1.58 -12.89 -7.01
N ARG A 46 -1.28 -13.71 -7.98
CA ARG A 46 0.00 -14.43 -8.01
C ARG A 46 1.12 -13.46 -8.36
N LEU A 47 2.21 -13.54 -7.60
CA LEU A 47 3.39 -12.74 -7.86
C LEU A 47 4.16 -13.30 -9.05
N ALA A 48 4.84 -12.42 -9.80
CA ALA A 48 5.67 -12.84 -10.93
C ALA A 48 6.86 -13.66 -10.46
N TYR A 49 7.31 -13.42 -9.23
CA TYR A 49 8.40 -14.15 -8.59
C TYR A 49 8.14 -14.12 -7.07
N LEU A 50 8.79 -15.03 -6.35
CA LEU A 50 8.63 -15.09 -4.89
C LEU A 50 9.17 -13.84 -4.22
N ILE A 51 8.40 -13.31 -3.26
CA ILE A 51 8.85 -12.23 -2.39
C ILE A 51 8.74 -12.79 -0.96
N ASN A 52 9.86 -12.87 -0.24
CA ASN A 52 9.92 -13.47 1.09
C ASN A 52 9.30 -14.87 1.13
N ASP A 53 9.56 -15.65 0.07
CA ASP A 53 9.04 -17.02 -0.12
C ASP A 53 7.51 -17.10 -0.27
N GLU A 54 6.85 -15.98 -0.54
CA GLU A 54 5.41 -15.96 -0.80
C GLU A 54 5.12 -15.89 -2.28
N GLU A 55 4.17 -16.72 -2.73
CA GLU A 55 3.76 -16.80 -4.13
C GLU A 55 2.67 -15.82 -4.48
N ASP A 56 1.85 -15.44 -3.50
CA ASP A 56 0.69 -14.57 -3.69
C ASP A 56 0.82 -13.29 -2.88
N GLY A 57 0.19 -12.24 -3.36
CA GLY A 57 0.10 -10.98 -2.64
C GLY A 57 -1.27 -10.35 -2.83
N TYR A 58 -1.65 -9.48 -1.90
CA TYR A 58 -2.87 -8.72 -1.98
C TYR A 58 -2.53 -7.31 -2.48
N TYR A 59 -3.02 -6.97 -3.67
CA TYR A 59 -2.69 -5.73 -4.35
C TYR A 59 -3.73 -4.66 -4.10
N VAL A 60 -3.28 -3.48 -3.69
CA VAL A 60 -4.16 -2.32 -3.52
C VAL A 60 -3.50 -1.10 -4.15
N LEU A 61 -4.27 -0.39 -4.95
CA LEU A 61 -3.85 0.86 -5.58
C LEU A 61 -4.57 2.02 -4.92
N TYR A 62 -3.80 3.01 -4.47
CA TYR A 62 -4.34 4.21 -3.84
C TYR A 62 -4.03 5.42 -4.70
N ASN A 63 -5.05 6.20 -5.04
CA ASN A 63 -4.86 7.51 -5.64
C ASN A 63 -5.14 8.54 -4.55
N HIS A 64 -4.12 9.32 -4.19
CA HIS A 64 -4.25 10.26 -3.10
C HIS A 64 -3.51 11.56 -3.38
N THR A 65 -3.89 12.60 -2.63
CA THR A 65 -3.30 13.93 -2.73
C THR A 65 -2.73 14.29 -1.37
N CYS A 66 -1.48 14.74 -1.33
CA CYS A 66 -0.83 15.10 -0.08
C CYS A 66 0.32 16.08 -0.31
N ASP A 67 0.87 16.58 0.79
CA ASP A 67 2.07 17.42 0.75
C ASP A 67 3.29 16.60 0.30
N ALA A 68 4.24 17.27 -0.32
CA ALA A 68 5.44 16.62 -0.84
C ALA A 68 6.30 15.93 0.22
N ALA A 69 6.13 16.27 1.48
CA ALA A 69 6.87 15.65 2.58
C ALA A 69 6.32 14.29 2.99
N PHE A 70 5.04 14.04 2.73
CA PHE A 70 4.39 12.82 3.18
C PHE A 70 4.87 11.54 2.47
N PRO A 71 5.11 11.51 1.15
CA PRO A 71 5.55 10.29 0.48
C PRO A 71 6.79 9.63 1.11
N ALA A 72 7.76 10.43 1.52
CA ALA A 72 8.96 9.91 2.17
C ALA A 72 8.62 9.23 3.50
N GLU A 73 7.73 9.83 4.29
CA GLU A 73 7.27 9.25 5.55
C GLU A 73 6.47 7.97 5.30
N LEU A 74 5.61 7.99 4.29
CA LEU A 74 4.82 6.81 3.91
C LEU A 74 5.73 5.65 3.51
N GLU A 75 6.74 5.90 2.69
CA GLU A 75 7.70 4.88 2.28
C GLU A 75 8.48 4.33 3.46
N ARG A 76 8.85 5.20 4.39
CA ARG A 76 9.57 4.78 5.60
C ARG A 76 8.72 3.81 6.43
N VAL A 77 7.46 4.15 6.66
CA VAL A 77 6.54 3.31 7.43
C VAL A 77 6.26 1.99 6.71
N LEU A 78 6.05 2.05 5.39
CA LEU A 78 5.83 0.84 4.59
C LEU A 78 7.04 -0.10 4.65
N GLY A 79 8.25 0.46 4.65
CA GLY A 79 9.48 -0.34 4.70
C GLY A 79 9.71 -1.07 6.01
N ILE A 80 9.11 -0.61 7.11
CA ILE A 80 9.28 -1.21 8.43
C ILE A 80 8.03 -1.97 8.90
N THR A 81 6.98 -2.01 8.10
CA THR A 81 5.72 -2.66 8.48
C THR A 81 5.74 -4.13 8.06
N GLU A 82 5.57 -5.03 9.03
CA GLU A 82 5.37 -6.43 8.73
C GLU A 82 4.06 -6.61 7.97
N GLY A 83 4.06 -7.49 6.99
CA GLY A 83 2.89 -7.74 6.17
C GLY A 83 2.86 -6.93 4.88
N VAL A 84 3.81 -6.01 4.68
CA VAL A 84 3.99 -5.31 3.41
C VAL A 84 5.12 -5.98 2.65
N LEU A 85 4.81 -6.59 1.50
CA LEU A 85 5.82 -7.26 0.69
C LEU A 85 6.56 -6.28 -0.20
N ARG A 86 5.83 -5.36 -0.79
CA ARG A 86 6.40 -4.37 -1.70
C ARG A 86 5.51 -3.14 -1.77
N SER A 87 6.11 -2.01 -2.03
CA SER A 87 5.37 -0.77 -2.21
C SER A 87 6.04 0.10 -3.28
N MET A 88 5.23 0.94 -3.91
CA MET A 88 5.70 1.89 -4.91
C MET A 88 4.86 3.16 -4.79
N VAL A 89 5.52 4.29 -4.64
CA VAL A 89 4.87 5.60 -4.58
C VAL A 89 5.30 6.40 -5.79
N ILE A 90 4.34 6.80 -6.61
CA ILE A 90 4.59 7.50 -7.86
C ILE A 90 3.89 8.86 -7.82
N LYS A 91 4.62 9.91 -8.14
CA LYS A 91 4.04 11.23 -8.30
C LYS A 91 3.43 11.34 -9.68
N LYS A 92 2.20 11.77 -9.75
CA LYS A 92 1.50 11.99 -11.01
C LYS A 92 1.83 13.34 -11.64
#